data_f7b07a0449023196c446350756010ac8
#
_entry.id   f7b07a0449023196c446350756010ac8
#
_cell.length_a   1.000
_cell.length_b   1.000
_cell.length_c   1.000
_cell.angle_alpha   90.00
_cell.angle_beta   90.00
_cell.angle_gamma   90.00
#
_symmetry.space_group_name_H-M   'P 1'
#
loop_
_entity.id
_entity.type
_entity.pdbx_description
1 polymer ?
#
loop_
_entity_poly.entity_id
_entity_poly.type
_entity_poly.pdbx_seq_one_letter_code
_entity_poly.pdbx_strand_id
1 'polypeptide(L)'
;MRKEQPVRFLYESEWYEIQIKDVKLFPQGYSALALHPEYLKDEPSVLLVDVGGWTVDLMRLDNAVPNAATCRSLELGVIRCIDETAEQVRRNTGLSVTETQIERVLRGETCSMAEDARVVIQENGRKYIERILSAVTESGFDLRAVPSV
;
A
#
# COMPACT_ATOMS: atom_id res chain seq x y z
N MET A 1 17.24 -5.73 -20.46
CA MET A 1 16.26 -5.41 -21.54
C MET A 1 17.02 -4.92 -22.76
N ARG A 2 16.72 -5.45 -23.96
CA ARG A 2 17.31 -4.95 -25.20
C ARG A 2 16.64 -3.62 -25.56
N LYS A 3 17.36 -2.52 -25.42
CA LYS A 3 16.89 -1.14 -25.65
C LYS A 3 16.68 -0.74 -27.12
N GLU A 4 17.07 -1.58 -28.09
CA GLU A 4 17.36 -1.13 -29.45
C GLU A 4 16.47 -1.70 -30.57
N GLN A 5 15.58 -2.64 -30.28
CA GLN A 5 14.72 -3.16 -31.35
C GLN A 5 13.33 -2.52 -31.26
N PRO A 6 12.86 -1.88 -32.35
CA PRO A 6 11.51 -1.37 -32.42
C PRO A 6 10.49 -2.51 -32.34
N VAL A 7 9.39 -2.26 -31.64
CA VAL A 7 8.25 -3.17 -31.56
C VAL A 7 7.17 -2.66 -32.50
N ARG A 8 6.80 -3.48 -33.48
CA ARG A 8 5.71 -3.19 -34.41
C ARG A 8 4.47 -3.97 -34.00
N PHE A 9 3.33 -3.31 -33.99
CA PHE A 9 2.05 -3.95 -33.70
C PHE A 9 0.92 -3.28 -34.48
N LEU A 10 -0.17 -4.03 -34.70
CA LEU A 10 -1.37 -3.56 -35.33
C LEU A 10 -2.38 -3.19 -34.25
N TYR A 11 -2.91 -1.96 -34.31
CA TYR A 11 -4.00 -1.50 -33.44
C TYR A 11 -5.03 -0.76 -34.29
N GLU A 12 -6.31 -1.12 -34.16
CA GLU A 12 -7.43 -0.56 -34.94
C GLU A 12 -7.17 -0.48 -36.45
N SER A 13 -6.57 -1.55 -37.01
CA SER A 13 -6.21 -1.66 -38.42
C SER A 13 -5.07 -0.76 -38.92
N GLU A 14 -4.39 -0.05 -38.02
CA GLU A 14 -3.21 0.75 -38.30
C GLU A 14 -1.94 0.15 -37.69
N TRP A 15 -0.82 0.30 -38.40
CA TRP A 15 0.49 -0.17 -37.92
C TRP A 15 1.19 0.90 -37.11
N TYR A 16 1.62 0.50 -35.91
CA TYR A 16 2.41 1.33 -35.00
C TYR A 16 3.80 0.75 -34.83
N GLU A 17 4.80 1.63 -34.68
CA GLU A 17 6.15 1.27 -34.32
C GLU A 17 6.60 2.08 -33.11
N ILE A 18 7.01 1.36 -32.03
CA ILE A 18 7.50 1.97 -30.80
C ILE A 18 8.96 1.62 -30.61
N GLN A 19 9.79 2.61 -30.39
CA GLN A 19 11.19 2.45 -29.99
C GLN A 19 11.37 2.95 -28.56
N ILE A 20 11.77 2.05 -27.66
CA ILE A 20 12.08 2.41 -26.26
C ILE A 20 13.49 2.99 -26.23
N LYS A 21 13.61 4.31 -26.06
CA LYS A 21 14.90 5.02 -26.02
C LYS A 21 15.58 4.92 -24.66
N ASP A 22 14.80 4.95 -23.56
CA ASP A 22 15.34 4.85 -22.21
C ASP A 22 14.34 4.18 -21.27
N VAL A 23 14.84 3.56 -20.20
CA VAL A 23 14.06 2.96 -19.13
C VAL A 23 14.66 3.37 -17.80
N LYS A 24 13.88 4.07 -16.98
CA LYS A 24 14.25 4.42 -15.60
C LYS A 24 13.42 3.60 -14.64
N LEU A 25 14.06 3.05 -13.61
CA LEU A 25 13.41 2.31 -12.55
C LEU A 25 13.29 3.20 -11.30
N PHE A 26 12.10 3.22 -10.75
CA PHE A 26 11.83 3.89 -9.49
C PHE A 26 11.19 2.89 -8.52
N PRO A 27 11.43 3.02 -7.20
CA PRO A 27 10.70 2.24 -6.20
C PRO A 27 9.19 2.47 -6.32
N GLN A 28 8.41 1.44 -5.98
CA GLN A 28 6.95 1.55 -5.90
C GLN A 28 6.58 2.63 -4.88
N GLY A 29 5.47 3.34 -5.09
CA GLY A 29 5.03 4.46 -4.24
C GLY A 29 5.76 5.79 -4.53
N TYR A 30 7.06 5.78 -4.89
CA TYR A 30 7.80 7.01 -5.17
C TYR A 30 7.20 7.83 -6.32
N SER A 31 6.71 7.18 -7.35
CA SER A 31 6.08 7.87 -8.49
C SER A 31 4.77 8.58 -8.11
N ALA A 32 4.00 8.02 -7.16
CA ALA A 32 2.82 8.68 -6.61
C ALA A 32 3.23 9.91 -5.78
N LEU A 33 4.26 9.76 -4.93
CA LEU A 33 4.77 10.86 -4.11
C LEU A 33 5.37 12.01 -4.97
N ALA A 34 5.94 11.68 -6.13
CA ALA A 34 6.46 12.70 -7.06
C ALA A 34 5.37 13.63 -7.64
N LEU A 35 4.09 13.22 -7.58
CA LEU A 35 2.95 14.08 -7.94
C LEU A 35 2.56 15.03 -6.80
N HIS A 36 3.12 14.84 -5.61
CA HIS A 36 2.84 15.60 -4.39
C HIS A 36 4.12 16.18 -3.78
N PRO A 37 4.82 17.07 -4.51
CA PRO A 37 6.10 17.63 -4.05
C PRO A 37 5.98 18.44 -2.75
N GLU A 38 4.76 18.85 -2.39
CA GLU A 38 4.46 19.55 -1.14
C GLU A 38 4.82 18.73 0.10
N TYR A 39 4.73 17.39 0.05
CA TYR A 39 5.12 16.52 1.16
C TYR A 39 6.64 16.40 1.36
N LEU A 40 7.41 16.77 0.35
CA LEU A 40 8.88 16.71 0.39
C LEU A 40 9.51 18.08 0.62
N LYS A 41 8.68 19.16 0.57
CA LYS A 41 9.17 20.51 0.65
C LYS A 41 9.66 20.80 2.07
N ASP A 42 10.88 21.31 2.15
CA ASP A 42 11.54 21.73 3.40
C ASP A 42 11.80 20.59 4.41
N GLU A 43 11.53 19.32 4.02
CA GLU A 43 11.77 18.16 4.88
C GLU A 43 13.09 17.46 4.51
N PRO A 44 14.05 17.35 5.46
CA PRO A 44 15.32 16.68 5.20
C PRO A 44 15.16 15.16 5.03
N SER A 45 14.14 14.60 5.65
CA SER A 45 13.79 13.17 5.53
C SER A 45 12.29 12.97 5.59
N VAL A 46 11.75 12.10 4.73
CA VAL A 46 10.35 11.68 4.73
C VAL A 46 10.28 10.17 4.63
N LEU A 47 9.41 9.54 5.41
CA LEU A 47 9.12 8.11 5.31
C LEU A 47 7.91 7.90 4.41
N LEU A 48 8.10 7.18 3.31
CA LEU A 48 7.01 6.67 2.49
C LEU A 48 6.55 5.31 3.04
N VAL A 49 5.24 5.19 3.28
CA VAL A 49 4.57 3.95 3.70
C VAL A 49 3.49 3.62 2.67
N ASP A 50 3.78 2.70 1.76
CA ASP A 50 2.85 2.26 0.71
C ASP A 50 2.13 0.99 1.17
N VAL A 51 0.84 1.12 1.50
CA VAL A 51 -0.01 0.01 1.95
C VAL A 51 -0.72 -0.59 0.73
N GLY A 52 -0.11 -1.62 0.15
CA GLY A 52 -0.64 -2.36 -0.98
C GLY A 52 -1.57 -3.52 -0.60
N GLY A 53 -2.00 -4.27 -1.61
CA GLY A 53 -2.85 -5.45 -1.41
C GLY A 53 -2.13 -6.58 -0.65
N TRP A 54 -0.88 -6.87 -1.00
CA TRP A 54 -0.08 -7.98 -0.43
C TRP A 54 0.96 -7.51 0.56
N THR A 55 1.57 -6.35 0.32
CA THR A 55 2.69 -5.83 1.09
C THR A 55 2.42 -4.45 1.63
N VAL A 56 3.16 -4.09 2.67
CA VAL A 56 3.41 -2.71 3.08
C VAL A 56 4.87 -2.43 2.75
N ASP A 57 5.10 -1.50 1.84
CA ASP A 57 6.43 -1.14 1.41
C ASP A 57 6.87 0.16 2.07
N LEU A 58 8.07 0.14 2.64
CA LEU A 58 8.66 1.24 3.40
C LEU A 58 9.89 1.76 2.67
N MET A 59 10.03 3.07 2.62
CA MET A 59 11.21 3.71 2.05
C MET A 59 11.41 5.11 2.66
N ARG A 60 12.63 5.41 3.12
CA ARG A 60 12.97 6.78 3.48
C ARG A 60 13.50 7.54 2.26
N LEU A 61 13.04 8.76 2.12
CA LEU A 61 13.64 9.73 1.21
C LEU A 61 14.50 10.69 2.02
N ASP A 62 15.71 10.92 1.58
CA ASP A 62 16.62 11.91 2.17
C ASP A 62 16.82 13.06 1.16
N ASN A 63 16.42 14.28 1.51
CA ASN A 63 16.36 15.43 0.60
C ASN A 63 15.62 15.12 -0.72
N ALA A 64 14.45 14.52 -0.61
CA ALA A 64 13.59 14.08 -1.72
C ALA A 64 14.18 12.97 -2.62
N VAL A 65 15.30 12.36 -2.23
CA VAL A 65 15.94 11.26 -2.98
C VAL A 65 15.70 9.94 -2.27
N PRO A 66 15.17 8.90 -2.97
CA PRO A 66 14.97 7.59 -2.40
C PRO A 66 16.26 6.97 -1.86
N ASN A 67 16.25 6.55 -0.60
CA ASN A 67 17.37 5.85 0.03
C ASN A 67 17.16 4.33 -0.06
N ALA A 68 17.73 3.68 -1.07
CA ALA A 68 17.55 2.26 -1.35
C ALA A 68 17.96 1.35 -0.18
N ALA A 69 18.90 1.76 0.67
CA ALA A 69 19.31 0.98 1.84
C ALA A 69 18.21 0.86 2.90
N THR A 70 17.22 1.75 2.87
CA THR A 70 16.10 1.78 3.82
C THR A 70 14.86 1.06 3.31
N CYS A 71 14.83 0.62 2.05
CA CYS A 71 13.67 -0.09 1.50
C CYS A 71 13.40 -1.39 2.27
N ARG A 72 12.14 -1.57 2.67
CA ARG A 72 11.63 -2.79 3.31
C ARG A 72 10.28 -3.13 2.70
N SER A 73 9.97 -4.42 2.62
CA SER A 73 8.67 -4.93 2.20
C SER A 73 8.17 -5.88 3.29
N LEU A 74 7.00 -5.58 3.83
CA LEU A 74 6.37 -6.33 4.91
C LEU A 74 5.14 -7.05 4.34
N GLU A 75 4.96 -8.34 4.68
CA GLU A 75 3.80 -9.14 4.26
C GLU A 75 2.54 -8.80 5.10
N LEU A 76 2.16 -7.53 5.12
CA LEU A 76 1.06 -6.96 5.91
C LEU A 76 0.07 -6.18 5.05
N GLY A 77 -0.10 -6.57 3.79
CA GLY A 77 -1.05 -5.91 2.88
C GLY A 77 -2.52 -6.11 3.27
N VAL A 78 -3.38 -5.31 2.66
CA VAL A 78 -4.83 -5.22 3.00
C VAL A 78 -5.56 -6.56 2.81
N ILE A 79 -5.21 -7.37 1.82
CA ILE A 79 -5.84 -8.68 1.56
C ILE A 79 -5.73 -9.56 2.80
N ARG A 80 -4.56 -9.62 3.43
CA ARG A 80 -4.36 -10.38 4.66
C ARG A 80 -5.21 -9.86 5.82
N CYS A 81 -5.38 -8.55 5.94
CA CYS A 81 -6.29 -7.95 6.92
C CYS A 81 -7.72 -8.42 6.71
N ILE A 82 -8.19 -8.43 5.48
CA ILE A 82 -9.55 -8.83 5.10
C ILE A 82 -9.77 -10.32 5.42
N ASP A 83 -8.84 -11.19 5.02
CA ASP A 83 -8.92 -12.64 5.25
C ASP A 83 -8.94 -12.96 6.75
N GLU A 84 -8.03 -12.39 7.53
CA GLU A 84 -8.00 -12.57 8.99
C GLU A 84 -9.28 -12.04 9.65
N THR A 85 -9.82 -10.91 9.15
CA THR A 85 -11.06 -10.32 9.67
C THR A 85 -12.27 -11.20 9.37
N ALA A 86 -12.40 -11.72 8.16
CA ALA A 86 -13.48 -12.63 7.79
C ALA A 86 -13.50 -13.89 8.69
N GLU A 87 -12.30 -14.45 8.93
CA GLU A 87 -12.16 -15.61 9.82
C GLU A 87 -12.51 -15.28 11.27
N GLN A 88 -12.12 -14.11 11.79
CA GLN A 88 -12.49 -13.67 13.14
C GLN A 88 -14.00 -13.46 13.31
N VAL A 89 -14.66 -12.85 12.32
CA VAL A 89 -16.12 -12.71 12.33
C VAL A 89 -16.79 -14.10 12.37
N ARG A 90 -16.36 -15.01 11.52
CA ARG A 90 -16.90 -16.37 11.49
C ARG A 90 -16.74 -17.09 12.83
N ARG A 91 -15.57 -16.97 13.47
CA ARG A 91 -15.31 -17.61 14.78
C ARG A 91 -16.14 -17.02 15.92
N ASN A 92 -16.31 -15.70 15.94
CA ASN A 92 -16.91 -15.02 17.08
C ASN A 92 -18.44 -14.94 16.98
N THR A 93 -19.00 -14.87 15.76
CA THR A 93 -20.43 -14.64 15.53
C THR A 93 -21.12 -15.78 14.76
N GLY A 94 -20.35 -16.68 14.15
CA GLY A 94 -20.88 -17.70 13.24
C GLY A 94 -21.30 -17.17 11.87
N LEU A 95 -21.18 -15.87 11.61
CA LEU A 95 -21.58 -15.24 10.37
C LEU A 95 -20.47 -15.29 9.31
N SER A 96 -20.87 -15.39 8.06
CA SER A 96 -19.97 -15.22 6.91
C SER A 96 -20.17 -13.83 6.33
N VAL A 97 -19.10 -13.07 6.22
CA VAL A 97 -19.08 -11.71 5.63
C VAL A 97 -18.26 -11.70 4.35
N THR A 98 -18.62 -10.83 3.42
CA THR A 98 -17.88 -10.65 2.18
C THR A 98 -16.77 -9.61 2.36
N GLU A 99 -15.73 -9.68 1.51
CA GLU A 99 -14.67 -8.68 1.42
C GLU A 99 -15.22 -7.25 1.34
N THR A 100 -16.17 -7.02 0.43
CA THR A 100 -16.82 -5.70 0.26
C THR A 100 -17.50 -5.21 1.54
N GLN A 101 -18.14 -6.10 2.33
CA GLN A 101 -18.75 -5.71 3.60
C GLN A 101 -17.69 -5.30 4.63
N ILE A 102 -16.58 -6.04 4.70
CA ILE A 102 -15.45 -5.71 5.58
C ILE A 102 -14.87 -4.35 5.19
N GLU A 103 -14.56 -4.14 3.91
CA GLU A 103 -14.02 -2.88 3.40
C GLU A 103 -14.92 -1.68 3.73
N ARG A 104 -16.23 -1.80 3.50
CA ARG A 104 -17.18 -0.71 3.80
C ARG A 104 -17.17 -0.35 5.27
N VAL A 105 -17.16 -1.34 6.16
CA VAL A 105 -17.10 -1.09 7.62
C VAL A 105 -15.78 -0.43 8.00
N LEU A 106 -14.65 -0.90 7.46
CA LEU A 106 -13.33 -0.31 7.74
C LEU A 106 -13.21 1.13 7.22
N ARG A 107 -13.90 1.47 6.13
CA ARG A 107 -14.00 2.85 5.62
C ARG A 107 -14.99 3.74 6.37
N GLY A 108 -15.70 3.19 7.37
CA GLY A 108 -16.74 3.93 8.10
C GLY A 108 -18.03 4.13 7.30
N GLU A 109 -18.21 3.39 6.21
CA GLU A 109 -19.41 3.44 5.38
C GLU A 109 -20.56 2.64 6.00
N THR A 110 -21.80 3.03 5.67
CA THR A 110 -22.98 2.27 6.08
C THR A 110 -23.04 0.92 5.37
N CYS A 111 -23.22 -0.13 6.15
CA CYS A 111 -23.40 -1.50 5.67
C CYS A 111 -24.43 -2.21 6.52
N SER A 112 -25.42 -2.87 5.90
CA SER A 112 -26.40 -3.66 6.62
C SER A 112 -25.75 -4.96 7.08
N MET A 113 -25.54 -5.11 8.40
CA MET A 113 -25.03 -6.31 9.05
C MET A 113 -25.37 -6.31 10.54
N ALA A 114 -25.21 -7.46 11.19
CA ALA A 114 -25.34 -7.56 12.62
C ALA A 114 -24.28 -6.73 13.35
N GLU A 115 -24.64 -6.11 14.47
CA GLU A 115 -23.76 -5.19 15.20
C GLU A 115 -22.54 -5.88 15.79
N ASP A 116 -22.69 -7.11 16.28
CA ASP A 116 -21.58 -7.92 16.78
C ASP A 116 -20.52 -8.19 15.70
N ALA A 117 -20.94 -8.48 14.47
CA ALA A 117 -20.03 -8.64 13.34
C ALA A 117 -19.31 -7.32 13.02
N ARG A 118 -20.01 -6.19 13.03
CA ARG A 118 -19.43 -4.87 12.83
C ARG A 118 -18.34 -4.55 13.85
N VAL A 119 -18.61 -4.79 15.12
CA VAL A 119 -17.65 -4.58 16.23
C VAL A 119 -16.40 -5.42 16.01
N VAL A 120 -16.54 -6.71 15.66
CA VAL A 120 -15.40 -7.59 15.39
C VAL A 120 -14.54 -7.04 14.23
N ILE A 121 -15.18 -6.58 13.14
CA ILE A 121 -14.46 -6.00 11.99
C ILE A 121 -13.64 -4.77 12.41
N GLN A 122 -14.26 -3.84 13.13
CA GLN A 122 -13.59 -2.61 13.57
C GLN A 122 -12.43 -2.89 14.53
N GLU A 123 -12.62 -3.78 15.51
CA GLU A 123 -11.56 -4.17 16.43
C GLU A 123 -10.37 -4.84 15.71
N ASN A 124 -10.68 -5.74 14.77
CA ASN A 124 -9.64 -6.44 14.03
C ASN A 124 -8.86 -5.47 13.11
N GLY A 125 -9.55 -4.56 12.44
CA GLY A 125 -8.92 -3.51 11.65
C GLY A 125 -7.99 -2.63 12.48
N ARG A 126 -8.42 -2.19 13.68
CA ARG A 126 -7.57 -1.42 14.59
C ARG A 126 -6.32 -2.20 15.00
N LYS A 127 -6.47 -3.46 15.43
CA LYS A 127 -5.33 -4.32 15.78
C LYS A 127 -4.37 -4.54 14.60
N TYR A 128 -4.92 -4.60 13.39
CA TYR A 128 -4.11 -4.76 12.20
C TYR A 128 -3.24 -3.53 11.92
N ILE A 129 -3.82 -2.32 12.05
CA ILE A 129 -3.06 -1.07 11.94
C ILE A 129 -1.97 -0.99 13.03
N GLU A 130 -2.28 -1.32 14.28
CA GLU A 130 -1.29 -1.38 15.36
C GLU A 130 -0.13 -2.32 15.03
N ARG A 131 -0.42 -3.47 14.39
CA ARG A 131 0.59 -4.43 13.93
C ARG A 131 1.47 -3.84 12.82
N ILE A 132 0.89 -3.11 11.85
CA ILE A 132 1.66 -2.41 10.81
C ILE A 132 2.59 -1.38 11.47
N LEU A 133 2.07 -0.52 12.35
CA LEU A 133 2.86 0.52 13.03
C LEU A 133 4.00 -0.08 13.86
N SER A 134 3.76 -1.19 14.56
CA SER A 134 4.80 -1.93 15.28
C SER A 134 5.88 -2.45 14.34
N ALA A 135 5.49 -3.07 13.22
CA ALA A 135 6.42 -3.60 12.24
C ALA A 135 7.24 -2.49 11.54
N VAL A 136 6.65 -1.31 11.31
CA VAL A 136 7.37 -0.11 10.84
C VAL A 136 8.46 0.29 11.84
N THR A 137 8.11 0.35 13.12
CA THR A 137 9.06 0.70 14.19
C THR A 137 10.18 -0.34 14.33
N GLU A 138 9.83 -1.64 14.29
CA GLU A 138 10.79 -2.75 14.32
C GLU A 138 11.73 -2.75 13.11
N SER A 139 11.27 -2.21 11.97
CA SER A 139 12.08 -2.01 10.77
C SER A 139 13.12 -0.87 10.91
N GLY A 140 13.17 -0.20 12.05
CA GLY A 140 14.13 0.85 12.37
C GLY A 140 13.66 2.27 12.04
N PHE A 141 12.34 2.47 11.79
CA PHE A 141 11.78 3.80 11.54
C PHE A 141 11.10 4.35 12.80
N ASP A 142 11.45 5.55 13.21
CA ASP A 142 10.74 6.28 14.27
C ASP A 142 9.75 7.27 13.66
N LEU A 143 8.46 6.90 13.65
CA LEU A 143 7.38 7.72 13.12
C LEU A 143 7.18 9.07 13.85
N ARG A 144 7.82 9.25 15.02
CA ARG A 144 7.79 10.52 15.76
C ARG A 144 8.91 11.47 15.33
N ALA A 145 9.95 10.93 14.71
CA ALA A 145 11.14 11.68 14.31
C ALA A 145 11.15 12.08 12.84
N VAL A 146 10.37 11.39 11.99
CA VAL A 146 10.35 11.59 10.54
C VAL A 146 8.89 11.71 10.08
N PRO A 147 8.52 12.76 9.34
CA PRO A 147 7.21 12.84 8.70
C PRO A 147 6.93 11.62 7.84
N SER A 148 5.73 11.07 7.90
CA SER A 148 5.31 9.92 7.11
C SER A 148 4.17 10.28 6.15
N VAL A 149 4.23 9.76 4.95
CA VAL A 149 3.24 9.90 3.88
C VAL A 149 2.90 8.55 3.27
#